data_ab15593bd1a29328f4cb46baea4e8af1
#
_entry.id   ab15593bd1a29328f4cb46baea4e8af1
#
_cell.length_a   1.000
_cell.length_b   1.000
_cell.length_c   1.000
_cell.angle_alpha   90.00
_cell.angle_beta   90.00
_cell.angle_gamma   90.00
#
_symmetry.space_group_name_H-M   'P 1'
#
loop_
_entity.id
_entity.type
_entity.pdbx_description
1 polymer ?
#
loop_
_entity_poly.entity_id
_entity_poly.type
_entity_poly.pdbx_seq_one_letter_code
_entity_poly.pdbx_strand_id
1 'polypeptide(L)'
;AAPAAGGKLVILLPGPPSELLPMLHDGVVPWLARKTGACIHSSMVRTFALGEGDAELRLRHMTGAANPTVATYATDGEMFVRVTAKAATAEEAARLVAPVRDAVCRRLGDHVYGVDVENLESVVVPLLLQRGETLTTAESCTGGLLAKRITDVAGASSAFHQGVVTYANEAKTRLLGVPEG
;
A
#
# COMPACT_ATOMS: atom_id res chain seq x y z
N ALA A 1 -13.47 26.73 8.29
CA ALA A 1 -12.25 27.43 7.88
C ALA A 1 -12.34 28.90 8.26
N ALA A 2 -11.27 29.47 8.76
CA ALA A 2 -11.18 30.88 9.12
C ALA A 2 -10.04 31.55 8.31
N PRO A 3 -10.25 32.79 7.81
CA PRO A 3 -9.17 33.53 7.18
C PRO A 3 -8.11 33.91 8.21
N ALA A 4 -6.83 33.74 7.85
CA ALA A 4 -5.70 34.20 8.63
C ALA A 4 -5.04 35.41 7.95
N ALA A 5 -4.21 36.18 8.69
CA ALA A 5 -3.53 37.34 8.14
C ALA A 5 -2.67 36.98 6.91
N GLY A 6 -2.61 37.87 5.92
CA GLY A 6 -1.81 37.67 4.70
C GLY A 6 -2.39 36.73 3.66
N GLY A 7 -3.71 36.53 3.63
CA GLY A 7 -4.38 35.67 2.62
C GLY A 7 -4.20 34.16 2.87
N LYS A 8 -3.59 33.77 3.98
CA LYS A 8 -3.49 32.39 4.39
C LYS A 8 -4.83 31.88 4.91
N LEU A 9 -4.99 30.55 4.90
CA LEU A 9 -6.19 29.90 5.40
C LEU A 9 -5.79 28.88 6.47
N VAL A 10 -6.57 28.84 7.54
CA VAL A 10 -6.48 27.80 8.57
C VAL A 10 -7.74 26.97 8.53
N ILE A 11 -7.59 25.66 8.40
CA ILE A 11 -8.68 24.68 8.43
C ILE A 11 -8.48 23.82 9.66
N LEU A 12 -9.47 23.84 10.55
CA LEU A 12 -9.51 22.99 11.74
C LEU A 12 -10.46 21.82 11.47
N LEU A 13 -9.98 20.62 11.74
CA LEU A 13 -10.73 19.38 11.63
C LEU A 13 -10.75 18.67 12.99
N PRO A 14 -11.78 17.84 13.29
CA PRO A 14 -11.81 17.05 14.50
C PRO A 14 -10.68 16.02 14.52
N GLY A 15 -10.29 15.54 15.72
CA GLY A 15 -9.24 14.55 15.90
C GLY A 15 -9.64 13.12 15.51
N PRO A 16 -10.88 12.65 15.88
CA PRO A 16 -11.28 11.27 15.58
C PRO A 16 -11.31 10.99 14.07
N PRO A 17 -10.65 9.94 13.57
CA PRO A 17 -10.60 9.62 12.12
C PRO A 17 -11.97 9.44 11.47
N SER A 18 -12.96 8.90 12.20
CA SER A 18 -14.32 8.71 11.72
C SER A 18 -15.06 10.02 11.37
N GLU A 19 -14.66 11.13 12.00
CA GLU A 19 -15.22 12.45 11.73
C GLU A 19 -14.31 13.24 10.77
N LEU A 20 -12.99 13.14 10.98
CA LEU A 20 -11.98 13.85 10.19
C LEU A 20 -12.05 13.45 8.71
N LEU A 21 -12.06 12.15 8.42
CA LEU A 21 -11.97 11.66 7.04
C LEU A 21 -13.13 12.11 6.15
N PRO A 22 -14.41 11.97 6.56
CA PRO A 22 -15.53 12.52 5.77
C PRO A 22 -15.43 14.03 5.57
N MET A 23 -15.13 14.80 6.61
CA MET A 23 -15.00 16.26 6.51
C MET A 23 -13.85 16.67 5.57
N LEU A 24 -12.74 15.93 5.59
CA LEU A 24 -11.61 16.16 4.71
C LEU A 24 -11.99 15.84 3.26
N HIS A 25 -12.54 14.65 2.99
CA HIS A 25 -12.79 14.17 1.64
C HIS A 25 -13.99 14.88 0.98
N ASP A 26 -15.08 15.08 1.71
CA ASP A 26 -16.32 15.62 1.13
C ASP A 26 -16.34 17.16 1.14
N GLY A 27 -15.58 17.79 2.06
CA GLY A 27 -15.59 19.23 2.23
C GLY A 27 -14.30 19.92 1.79
N VAL A 28 -13.18 19.58 2.44
CA VAL A 28 -11.92 20.33 2.31
C VAL A 28 -11.24 20.07 0.96
N VAL A 29 -11.12 18.82 0.55
CA VAL A 29 -10.42 18.45 -0.70
C VAL A 29 -11.11 19.05 -1.92
N PRO A 30 -12.44 18.94 -2.12
CA PRO A 30 -13.12 19.57 -3.26
C PRO A 30 -13.04 21.11 -3.23
N TRP A 31 -13.07 21.69 -2.04
CA TRP A 31 -12.93 23.14 -1.88
C TRP A 31 -11.52 23.61 -2.27
N LEU A 32 -10.47 22.93 -1.83
CA LEU A 32 -9.09 23.22 -2.21
C LEU A 32 -8.86 23.04 -3.72
N ALA A 33 -9.38 21.97 -4.29
CA ALA A 33 -9.27 21.70 -5.73
C ALA A 33 -9.84 22.87 -6.56
N ARG A 34 -11.03 23.37 -6.19
CA ARG A 34 -11.63 24.54 -6.85
C ARG A 34 -10.79 25.80 -6.69
N LYS A 35 -10.17 25.98 -5.53
CA LYS A 35 -9.40 27.19 -5.22
C LYS A 35 -8.02 27.21 -5.87
N THR A 36 -7.38 26.07 -5.98
CA THR A 36 -6.01 25.95 -6.52
C THR A 36 -5.98 25.85 -8.04
N GLY A 37 -7.08 25.46 -8.68
CA GLY A 37 -7.16 25.24 -10.13
C GLY A 37 -6.18 24.21 -10.64
N ALA A 38 -5.71 23.29 -9.76
CA ALA A 38 -4.74 22.27 -10.09
C ALA A 38 -5.17 20.92 -9.53
N CYS A 39 -4.86 19.87 -10.28
CA CYS A 39 -5.08 18.47 -9.92
C CYS A 39 -3.76 17.83 -9.48
N ILE A 40 -3.86 16.92 -8.52
CA ILE A 40 -2.75 16.06 -8.08
C ILE A 40 -3.13 14.62 -8.42
N HIS A 41 -2.21 13.91 -9.05
CA HIS A 41 -2.32 12.46 -9.28
C HIS A 41 -1.12 11.78 -8.66
N SER A 42 -1.35 10.67 -7.97
CA SER A 42 -0.30 9.85 -7.37
C SER A 42 -0.47 8.40 -7.79
N SER A 43 0.64 7.71 -8.00
CA SER A 43 0.69 6.26 -8.20
C SER A 43 1.65 5.66 -7.19
N MET A 44 1.30 4.50 -6.64
CA MET A 44 2.03 3.81 -5.60
C MET A 44 2.64 2.53 -6.14
N VAL A 45 3.97 2.46 -6.16
CA VAL A 45 4.71 1.23 -6.49
C VAL A 45 5.02 0.51 -5.19
N ARG A 46 4.50 -0.70 -5.04
CA ARG A 46 4.70 -1.52 -3.84
C ARG A 46 5.77 -2.56 -4.06
N THR A 47 6.64 -2.72 -3.05
CA THR A 47 7.76 -3.64 -3.11
C THR A 47 7.85 -4.53 -1.89
N PHE A 48 8.42 -5.71 -2.08
CA PHE A 48 8.69 -6.69 -1.04
C PHE A 48 10.17 -7.08 -1.04
N ALA A 49 10.72 -7.42 0.13
CA ALA A 49 12.10 -7.84 0.32
C ALA A 49 13.14 -6.83 -0.22
N LEU A 50 12.85 -5.54 -0.11
CA LEU A 50 13.75 -4.45 -0.48
C LEU A 50 13.98 -3.55 0.73
N GLY A 51 15.24 -3.39 1.14
CA GLY A 51 15.62 -2.48 2.21
C GLY A 51 15.55 -1.01 1.76
N GLU A 52 15.26 -0.11 2.71
CA GLU A 52 15.15 1.33 2.45
C GLU A 52 16.42 1.90 1.81
N GLY A 53 17.60 1.54 2.32
CA GLY A 53 18.89 2.00 1.77
C GLY A 53 19.14 1.55 0.33
N ASP A 54 18.76 0.32 -0.02
CA ASP A 54 18.89 -0.20 -1.38
C ASP A 54 17.93 0.52 -2.34
N ALA A 55 16.73 0.78 -1.89
CA ALA A 55 15.75 1.53 -2.67
C ALA A 55 16.20 2.97 -2.90
N GLU A 56 16.67 3.65 -1.87
CA GLU A 56 17.21 5.00 -1.98
C GLU A 56 18.40 5.06 -2.96
N LEU A 57 19.31 4.10 -2.87
CA LEU A 57 20.45 4.00 -3.81
C LEU A 57 20.00 3.85 -5.27
N ARG A 58 19.00 2.99 -5.52
CA ARG A 58 18.46 2.76 -6.87
C ARG A 58 17.69 3.97 -7.41
N LEU A 59 17.04 4.75 -6.54
CA LEU A 59 16.15 5.85 -6.90
C LEU A 59 16.75 7.24 -6.70
N ARG A 60 17.99 7.37 -6.19
CA ARG A 60 18.64 8.65 -5.81
C ARG A 60 18.59 9.73 -6.89
N HIS A 61 18.60 9.35 -8.16
CA HIS A 61 18.56 10.30 -9.28
C HIS A 61 17.14 10.76 -9.64
N MET A 62 16.11 10.18 -8.98
CA MET A 62 14.70 10.47 -9.24
C MET A 62 14.05 11.27 -8.11
N THR A 63 14.59 11.19 -6.88
CA THR A 63 14.00 11.82 -5.68
C THR A 63 14.15 13.35 -5.64
N GLY A 64 15.05 13.93 -6.44
CA GLY A 64 15.27 15.38 -6.50
C GLY A 64 14.38 16.14 -7.50
N ALA A 65 13.52 15.47 -8.24
CA ALA A 65 12.64 16.11 -9.22
C ALA A 65 11.52 16.90 -8.53
N ALA A 66 11.22 18.10 -9.05
CA ALA A 66 10.16 18.95 -8.49
C ALA A 66 8.74 18.50 -8.88
N ASN A 67 8.58 17.99 -10.10
CA ASN A 67 7.30 17.49 -10.62
C ASN A 67 7.53 16.59 -11.85
N PRO A 68 7.20 15.30 -11.82
CA PRO A 68 6.71 14.53 -10.68
C PRO A 68 7.72 14.38 -9.55
N THR A 69 7.23 14.31 -8.31
CA THR A 69 8.04 13.94 -7.14
C THR A 69 8.05 12.43 -6.96
N VAL A 70 9.17 11.90 -6.45
CA VAL A 70 9.32 10.49 -6.07
C VAL A 70 9.70 10.44 -4.60
N ALA A 71 8.91 9.76 -3.79
CA ALA A 71 9.12 9.62 -2.34
C ALA A 71 9.01 8.16 -1.91
N THR A 72 9.93 7.70 -1.09
CA THR A 72 9.98 6.36 -0.51
C THR A 72 9.32 6.35 0.87
N TYR A 73 8.66 5.27 1.22
CA TYR A 73 8.02 5.04 2.51
C TYR A 73 8.32 3.60 2.94
N ALA A 74 8.84 3.44 4.15
CA ALA A 74 9.03 2.14 4.78
C ALA A 74 7.90 1.86 5.77
N THR A 75 7.42 0.63 5.78
CA THR A 75 6.51 0.08 6.78
C THR A 75 7.04 -1.27 7.25
N ASP A 76 6.39 -1.90 8.22
CA ASP A 76 6.82 -3.20 8.75
C ASP A 76 6.81 -4.28 7.64
N GLY A 77 8.01 -4.59 7.13
CA GLY A 77 8.24 -5.64 6.12
C GLY A 77 7.97 -5.26 4.67
N GLU A 78 7.44 -4.07 4.40
CA GLU A 78 7.18 -3.58 3.04
C GLU A 78 7.77 -2.19 2.84
N MET A 79 8.13 -1.89 1.60
CA MET A 79 8.46 -0.54 1.18
C MET A 79 7.64 -0.17 -0.04
N PHE A 80 7.25 1.08 -0.14
CA PHE A 80 6.55 1.59 -1.31
C PHE A 80 7.10 2.94 -1.75
N VAL A 81 6.94 3.20 -3.05
CA VAL A 81 7.39 4.43 -3.69
C VAL A 81 6.19 5.14 -4.26
N ARG A 82 5.96 6.36 -3.80
CA ARG A 82 4.90 7.21 -4.34
C ARG A 82 5.46 8.17 -5.38
N VAL A 83 4.89 8.11 -6.57
CA VAL A 83 5.15 9.06 -7.65
C VAL A 83 3.96 10.01 -7.73
N THR A 84 4.19 11.31 -7.58
CA THR A 84 3.11 12.31 -7.53
C THR A 84 3.39 13.45 -8.50
N ALA A 85 2.41 13.79 -9.33
CA ALA A 85 2.45 14.97 -10.18
C ALA A 85 1.30 15.93 -9.91
N LYS A 86 1.58 17.21 -10.12
CA LYS A 86 0.61 18.29 -10.13
C LYS A 86 0.49 18.83 -11.56
N ALA A 87 -0.75 19.01 -12.06
CA ALA A 87 -1.01 19.57 -13.37
C ALA A 87 -2.35 20.35 -13.40
N ALA A 88 -2.72 20.92 -14.52
CA ALA A 88 -3.99 21.63 -14.68
C ALA A 88 -5.18 20.66 -14.69
N THR A 89 -5.01 19.44 -15.23
CA THR A 89 -6.05 18.41 -15.26
C THR A 89 -5.55 17.09 -14.66
N ALA A 90 -6.48 16.21 -14.30
CA ALA A 90 -6.17 14.88 -13.77
C ALA A 90 -5.47 14.01 -14.84
N GLU A 91 -5.90 14.11 -16.09
CA GLU A 91 -5.32 13.37 -17.22
C GLU A 91 -3.89 13.81 -17.50
N GLU A 92 -3.61 15.10 -17.40
CA GLU A 92 -2.25 15.63 -17.57
C GLU A 92 -1.34 15.17 -16.42
N ALA A 93 -1.82 15.23 -15.16
CA ALA A 93 -1.09 14.73 -14.01
C ALA A 93 -0.78 13.23 -14.14
N ALA A 94 -1.76 12.42 -14.58
CA ALA A 94 -1.56 10.99 -14.82
C ALA A 94 -0.53 10.71 -15.92
N ARG A 95 -0.55 11.50 -17.02
CA ARG A 95 0.46 11.39 -18.09
C ARG A 95 1.87 11.73 -17.64
N LEU A 96 2.02 12.66 -16.69
CA LEU A 96 3.32 12.98 -16.09
C LEU A 96 3.82 11.86 -15.16
N VAL A 97 2.92 11.25 -14.39
CA VAL A 97 3.25 10.17 -13.43
C VAL A 97 3.67 8.89 -14.15
N ALA A 98 2.98 8.49 -15.21
CA ALA A 98 3.15 7.18 -15.83
C ALA A 98 4.61 6.85 -16.22
N PRO A 99 5.36 7.67 -16.97
CA PRO A 99 6.73 7.34 -17.37
C PRO A 99 7.70 7.26 -16.18
N VAL A 100 7.48 8.06 -15.14
CA VAL A 100 8.31 8.07 -13.93
C VAL A 100 8.02 6.83 -13.08
N ARG A 101 6.74 6.47 -12.89
CA ARG A 101 6.33 5.22 -12.26
C ARG A 101 6.94 4.01 -12.95
N ASP A 102 6.87 3.94 -14.27
CA ASP A 102 7.42 2.84 -15.05
C ASP A 102 8.96 2.77 -14.95
N ALA A 103 9.62 3.92 -14.86
CA ALA A 103 11.05 3.98 -14.59
C ALA A 103 11.39 3.49 -13.17
N VAL A 104 10.58 3.82 -12.17
CA VAL A 104 10.71 3.29 -10.81
C VAL A 104 10.56 1.77 -10.83
N CYS A 105 9.51 1.23 -11.45
CA CYS A 105 9.31 -0.22 -11.57
C CYS A 105 10.50 -0.92 -12.21
N ARG A 106 11.04 -0.40 -13.32
CA ARG A 106 12.22 -0.99 -13.97
C ARG A 106 13.45 -0.99 -13.08
N ARG A 107 13.66 0.06 -12.26
CA ARG A 107 14.83 0.15 -11.38
C ARG A 107 14.74 -0.77 -10.17
N LEU A 108 13.53 -0.98 -9.67
CA LEU A 108 13.28 -1.85 -8.52
C LEU A 108 13.15 -3.33 -8.94
N GLY A 109 12.79 -3.59 -10.19
CA GLY A 109 12.77 -4.94 -10.78
C GLY A 109 11.85 -5.91 -10.06
N ASP A 110 12.34 -7.11 -9.79
CA ASP A 110 11.58 -8.22 -9.20
C ASP A 110 11.09 -7.96 -7.76
N HIS A 111 11.56 -6.88 -7.13
CA HIS A 111 11.01 -6.46 -5.85
C HIS A 111 9.62 -5.86 -5.97
N VAL A 112 9.20 -5.39 -7.16
CA VAL A 112 7.88 -4.79 -7.37
C VAL A 112 6.83 -5.89 -7.46
N TYR A 113 5.92 -5.96 -6.49
CA TYR A 113 4.81 -6.91 -6.53
C TYR A 113 3.50 -6.30 -7.05
N GLY A 114 3.39 -4.98 -7.11
CA GLY A 114 2.19 -4.33 -7.62
C GLY A 114 2.31 -2.81 -7.74
N VAL A 115 1.42 -2.25 -8.54
CA VAL A 115 1.23 -0.81 -8.71
C VAL A 115 -0.22 -0.48 -8.40
N ASP A 116 -0.44 0.50 -7.53
CA ASP A 116 -1.77 0.95 -7.08
C ASP A 116 -2.63 -0.19 -6.50
N VAL A 117 -1.99 -1.24 -5.99
CA VAL A 117 -2.64 -2.35 -5.28
C VAL A 117 -2.73 -2.03 -3.78
N GLU A 118 -3.71 -2.62 -3.11
CA GLU A 118 -3.97 -2.32 -1.70
C GLU A 118 -2.88 -2.89 -0.77
N ASN A 119 -2.54 -4.16 -0.96
CA ASN A 119 -1.57 -4.90 -0.15
C ASN A 119 -1.07 -6.14 -0.90
N LEU A 120 -0.17 -6.91 -0.29
CA LEU A 120 0.42 -8.11 -0.89
C LEU A 120 -0.62 -9.23 -1.08
N GLU A 121 -1.49 -9.44 -0.10
CA GLU A 121 -2.52 -10.46 -0.15
C GLU A 121 -3.55 -10.22 -1.26
N SER A 122 -3.82 -8.97 -1.60
CA SER A 122 -4.70 -8.62 -2.74
C SER A 122 -4.10 -8.98 -4.11
N VAL A 123 -2.80 -9.28 -4.16
CA VAL A 123 -2.11 -9.79 -5.35
C VAL A 123 -1.98 -11.31 -5.28
N VAL A 124 -1.64 -11.86 -4.11
CA VAL A 124 -1.41 -13.31 -3.94
C VAL A 124 -2.69 -14.12 -4.15
N VAL A 125 -3.81 -13.70 -3.56
CA VAL A 125 -5.07 -14.47 -3.67
C VAL A 125 -5.56 -14.60 -5.11
N PRO A 126 -5.67 -13.52 -5.92
CA PRO A 126 -6.00 -13.63 -7.33
C PRO A 126 -5.02 -14.50 -8.12
N LEU A 127 -3.72 -14.45 -7.80
CA LEU A 127 -2.71 -15.25 -8.47
C LEU A 127 -2.90 -16.75 -8.18
N LEU A 128 -3.21 -17.13 -6.94
CA LEU A 128 -3.55 -18.52 -6.59
C LEU A 128 -4.79 -19.00 -7.37
N LEU A 129 -5.84 -18.19 -7.40
CA LEU A 129 -7.06 -18.50 -8.14
C LEU A 129 -6.80 -18.68 -9.64
N GLN A 130 -6.01 -17.79 -10.24
CA GLN A 130 -5.63 -17.87 -11.65
C GLN A 130 -4.86 -19.15 -11.98
N ARG A 131 -4.02 -19.62 -11.04
CA ARG A 131 -3.23 -20.85 -11.20
C ARG A 131 -3.97 -22.14 -10.81
N GLY A 132 -5.16 -22.02 -10.23
CA GLY A 132 -5.88 -23.15 -9.65
C GLY A 132 -5.17 -23.76 -8.44
N GLU A 133 -4.37 -22.95 -7.75
CA GLU A 133 -3.62 -23.35 -6.57
C GLU A 133 -4.40 -23.05 -5.30
N THR A 134 -4.13 -23.82 -4.25
CA THR A 134 -4.76 -23.65 -2.94
C THR A 134 -3.71 -23.38 -1.86
N LEU A 135 -4.14 -22.70 -0.80
CA LEU A 135 -3.31 -22.36 0.35
C LEU A 135 -3.94 -22.90 1.63
N THR A 136 -3.10 -23.43 2.50
CA THR A 136 -3.40 -23.69 3.92
C THR A 136 -2.32 -23.11 4.78
N THR A 137 -2.63 -22.76 6.02
CA THR A 137 -1.66 -22.18 6.97
C THR A 137 -1.56 -23.01 8.24
N ALA A 138 -0.34 -23.09 8.77
CA ALA A 138 -0.07 -23.55 10.12
C ALA A 138 0.72 -22.46 10.85
N GLU A 139 0.10 -21.84 11.83
CA GLU A 139 0.66 -20.69 12.54
C GLU A 139 0.93 -21.00 14.01
N SER A 140 1.91 -20.31 14.58
CA SER A 140 2.22 -20.35 16.02
C SER A 140 2.28 -18.93 16.57
N CYS A 141 3.44 -18.27 16.55
CA CYS A 141 3.62 -16.92 17.13
C CYS A 141 2.79 -15.84 16.45
N THR A 142 2.43 -15.99 15.19
CA THR A 142 1.57 -15.07 14.44
C THR A 142 0.10 -15.16 14.84
N GLY A 143 -0.31 -16.21 15.56
CA GLY A 143 -1.63 -16.32 16.19
C GLY A 143 -2.82 -16.30 15.22
N GLY A 144 -2.63 -16.66 13.95
CA GLY A 144 -3.66 -16.62 12.90
C GLY A 144 -3.61 -15.35 12.03
N LEU A 145 -2.58 -14.50 12.17
CA LEU A 145 -2.46 -13.26 11.42
C LEU A 145 -2.33 -13.51 9.90
N LEU A 146 -1.57 -14.54 9.50
CA LEU A 146 -1.43 -14.87 8.08
C LEU A 146 -2.77 -15.33 7.48
N ALA A 147 -3.48 -16.24 8.16
CA ALA A 147 -4.81 -16.66 7.75
C ALA A 147 -5.79 -15.48 7.68
N LYS A 148 -5.74 -14.59 8.68
CA LYS A 148 -6.56 -13.37 8.73
C LYS A 148 -6.31 -12.48 7.51
N ARG A 149 -5.06 -12.17 7.17
CA ARG A 149 -4.70 -11.35 6.00
C ARG A 149 -5.21 -11.96 4.69
N ILE A 150 -5.07 -13.27 4.51
CA ILE A 150 -5.60 -13.97 3.32
C ILE A 150 -7.13 -13.90 3.27
N THR A 151 -7.81 -14.14 4.39
CA THR A 151 -9.28 -14.14 4.44
C THR A 151 -9.92 -12.75 4.35
N ASP A 152 -9.16 -11.68 4.50
CA ASP A 152 -9.62 -10.31 4.26
C ASP A 152 -9.84 -10.01 2.78
N VAL A 153 -9.24 -10.80 1.89
CA VAL A 153 -9.42 -10.63 0.45
C VAL A 153 -10.73 -11.30 0.00
N ALA A 154 -11.58 -10.52 -0.66
CA ALA A 154 -12.84 -11.05 -1.19
C ALA A 154 -12.60 -12.22 -2.16
N GLY A 155 -13.34 -13.30 -2.00
CA GLY A 155 -13.19 -14.50 -2.81
C GLY A 155 -12.07 -15.45 -2.38
N ALA A 156 -11.35 -15.16 -1.31
CA ALA A 156 -10.25 -16.00 -0.80
C ALA A 156 -10.68 -17.43 -0.47
N SER A 157 -11.96 -17.68 -0.14
CA SER A 157 -12.48 -19.02 0.18
C SER A 157 -12.30 -20.05 -0.95
N SER A 158 -12.13 -19.59 -2.18
CA SER A 158 -11.88 -20.49 -3.33
C SER A 158 -10.40 -20.93 -3.43
N ALA A 159 -9.48 -20.25 -2.73
CA ALA A 159 -8.06 -20.60 -2.69
C ALA A 159 -7.59 -21.00 -1.28
N PHE A 160 -8.14 -20.40 -0.23
CA PHE A 160 -7.77 -20.68 1.16
C PHE A 160 -8.73 -21.70 1.78
N HIS A 161 -8.25 -22.93 2.00
CA HIS A 161 -9.10 -24.04 2.45
C HIS A 161 -9.20 -24.15 3.97
N GLN A 162 -8.07 -23.94 4.67
CA GLN A 162 -8.05 -23.97 6.14
C GLN A 162 -6.78 -23.35 6.70
N GLY A 163 -6.83 -22.97 7.95
CA GLY A 163 -5.67 -22.57 8.75
C GLY A 163 -5.79 -23.14 10.17
N VAL A 164 -4.66 -23.47 10.78
CA VAL A 164 -4.59 -23.91 12.18
C VAL A 164 -3.60 -23.05 12.95
N VAL A 165 -3.95 -22.73 14.19
CA VAL A 165 -3.07 -22.02 15.11
C VAL A 165 -2.61 -23.06 16.17
N THR A 166 -1.39 -23.54 16.03
CA THR A 166 -0.79 -24.57 16.90
C THR A 166 0.17 -23.91 17.87
N TYR A 167 -0.36 -23.15 18.83
CA TYR A 167 0.47 -22.38 19.78
C TYR A 167 1.14 -23.27 20.83
N ALA A 168 0.39 -24.22 21.40
CA ALA A 168 0.92 -25.21 22.34
C ALA A 168 1.70 -26.32 21.61
N ASN A 169 2.74 -26.88 22.27
CA ASN A 169 3.55 -27.95 21.67
C ASN A 169 2.74 -29.22 21.39
N GLU A 170 1.83 -29.59 22.29
CA GLU A 170 0.92 -30.73 22.11
C GLU A 170 0.02 -30.56 20.87
N ALA A 171 -0.38 -29.33 20.54
CA ALA A 171 -1.14 -29.06 19.33
C ALA A 171 -0.30 -29.22 18.06
N LYS A 172 0.98 -28.86 18.10
CA LYS A 172 1.92 -29.07 16.99
C LYS A 172 2.09 -30.57 16.70
N THR A 173 2.34 -31.35 17.75
CA THR A 173 2.48 -32.80 17.61
C THR A 173 1.20 -33.44 17.09
N ARG A 174 0.06 -33.15 17.73
CA ARG A 174 -1.22 -33.78 17.40
C ARG A 174 -1.75 -33.43 16.02
N LEU A 175 -1.66 -32.16 15.62
CA LEU A 175 -2.29 -31.67 14.38
C LEU A 175 -1.34 -31.65 13.19
N LEU A 176 -0.04 -31.44 13.42
CA LEU A 176 0.94 -31.29 12.35
C LEU A 176 1.95 -32.45 12.31
N GLY A 177 1.92 -33.40 13.26
CA GLY A 177 2.87 -34.50 13.34
C GLY A 177 4.29 -34.08 13.71
N VAL A 178 4.48 -32.91 14.32
CA VAL A 178 5.81 -32.47 14.79
C VAL A 178 6.27 -33.39 15.90
N PRO A 179 7.46 -34.00 15.79
CA PRO A 179 7.98 -34.88 16.86
C PRO A 179 8.13 -34.11 18.16
N GLU A 180 7.89 -34.83 19.28
CA GLU A 180 8.27 -34.33 20.60
C GLU A 180 9.81 -34.28 20.69
N GLY A 181 10.38 -33.09 20.97
CA GLY A 181 11.82 -32.90 21.14
C GLY A 181 12.29 -33.16 22.55
#